data_59ee64170b2f3f5eee0fd0defe14b148
#
_entry.id   59ee64170b2f3f5eee0fd0defe14b148
#
_cell.length_a   1.000
_cell.length_b   1.000
_cell.length_c   1.000
_cell.angle_alpha   90.00
_cell.angle_beta   90.00
_cell.angle_gamma   90.00
#
_symmetry.space_group_name_H-M   'P 1'
#
loop_
_entity.id
_entity.type
_entity.pdbx_description
1 polymer ?
#
loop_
_entity_poly.entity_id
_entity_poly.type
_entity_poly.pdbx_seq_one_letter_code
_entity_poly.pdbx_strand_id
1 'polypeptide(L)'
;MRIKYPEIGICGLSCRLCPMYNTNSESRCQGCKSPARITVGCPFITCAGKRKEIEFCGECEESNTCEKWKKHREAGKSHDSFKCYQTLEEDISFIEKHGIAEFENIQKKREHLLREMLHDFNEGRSKSYYCLAATLLEPGELREALTRAKKESAGLPIKEKSRVLHRILESIAARKNYSLKLRK
;
A
#
# COMPACT_ATOMS: atom_id res chain seq x y z
N MET A 1 -10.68 -17.57 13.41
CA MET A 1 -9.55 -17.33 12.46
C MET A 1 -8.35 -16.81 13.23
N ARG A 2 -7.19 -17.47 13.13
CA ARG A 2 -5.92 -16.97 13.67
C ARG A 2 -5.28 -16.07 12.63
N ILE A 3 -5.33 -14.74 12.83
CA ILE A 3 -4.77 -13.77 11.92
C ILE A 3 -3.25 -13.70 12.13
N LYS A 4 -2.49 -14.11 11.14
CA LYS A 4 -1.02 -14.11 11.15
C LYS A 4 -0.43 -12.85 10.51
N TYR A 5 -1.12 -12.29 9.52
CA TYR A 5 -0.69 -11.10 8.77
C TYR A 5 -1.78 -10.02 8.81
N PRO A 6 -1.95 -9.32 9.94
CA PRO A 6 -3.07 -8.37 10.13
C PRO A 6 -3.01 -7.16 9.19
N GLU A 7 -1.81 -6.74 8.77
CA GLU A 7 -1.63 -5.59 7.87
C GLU A 7 -1.65 -5.95 6.38
N ILE A 8 -1.72 -7.23 6.03
CA ILE A 8 -1.94 -7.65 4.64
C ILE A 8 -3.42 -8.00 4.49
N GLY A 9 -4.11 -7.28 3.59
CA GLY A 9 -5.51 -7.53 3.29
C GLY A 9 -5.72 -8.87 2.60
N ILE A 10 -6.90 -9.47 2.78
CA ILE A 10 -7.31 -10.69 2.06
C ILE A 10 -7.21 -10.50 0.53
N CYS A 11 -7.35 -9.26 0.06
CA CYS A 11 -7.24 -8.88 -1.35
C CYS A 11 -5.79 -8.63 -1.83
N GLY A 12 -4.77 -8.92 -1.04
CA GLY A 12 -3.36 -8.72 -1.41
C GLY A 12 -2.79 -7.33 -1.14
N LEU A 13 -3.62 -6.33 -0.83
CA LEU A 13 -3.15 -4.97 -0.57
C LEU A 13 -2.60 -4.80 0.84
N SER A 14 -1.49 -4.07 0.98
CA SER A 14 -0.93 -3.74 2.28
C SER A 14 -1.68 -2.60 2.97
N CYS A 15 -2.08 -2.79 4.23
CA CYS A 15 -2.59 -1.72 5.08
C CYS A 15 -1.48 -0.76 5.51
N ARG A 16 -0.22 -1.22 5.62
CA ARG A 16 0.94 -0.43 6.05
C ARG A 16 1.16 0.82 5.22
N LEU A 17 0.78 0.78 3.93
CA LEU A 17 0.94 1.89 2.98
C LEU A 17 -0.37 2.65 2.71
N CYS A 18 -1.44 2.35 3.47
CA CYS A 18 -2.74 2.99 3.29
C CYS A 18 -2.80 4.35 4.01
N PRO A 19 -3.26 5.44 3.36
CA PRO A 19 -3.40 6.75 4.01
C PRO A 19 -4.28 6.75 5.26
N MET A 20 -5.33 5.93 5.28
CA MET A 20 -6.23 5.79 6.43
C MET A 20 -5.58 5.06 7.61
N TYR A 21 -4.65 4.15 7.33
CA TYR A 21 -3.87 3.46 8.35
C TYR A 21 -2.77 4.36 8.93
N ASN A 22 -2.18 5.23 8.10
CA ASN A 22 -1.15 6.20 8.48
C ASN A 22 -1.74 7.56 8.90
N THR A 23 -2.81 7.55 9.67
CA THR A 23 -3.47 8.74 10.20
C THR A 23 -3.25 8.83 11.71
N ASN A 24 -2.87 10.02 12.21
CA ASN A 24 -2.68 10.31 13.63
C ASN A 24 -3.96 10.86 14.25
N SER A 25 -5.06 10.09 14.23
CA SER A 25 -6.34 10.47 14.84
C SER A 25 -7.00 9.25 15.47
N GLU A 26 -7.95 9.47 16.35
CA GLU A 26 -8.76 8.41 16.97
C GLU A 26 -9.52 7.58 15.92
N SER A 27 -9.88 8.20 14.78
CA SER A 27 -10.52 7.53 13.65
C SER A 27 -9.56 6.74 12.76
N ARG A 28 -8.31 6.54 13.18
CA ARG A 28 -7.32 5.75 12.45
C ARG A 28 -7.86 4.37 12.11
N CYS A 29 -7.74 3.97 10.86
CA CYS A 29 -8.07 2.61 10.43
C CYS A 29 -7.10 1.61 11.08
N GLN A 30 -7.64 0.60 11.76
CA GLN A 30 -6.87 -0.45 12.42
C GLN A 30 -6.45 -1.59 11.50
N GLY A 31 -6.67 -1.44 10.19
CA GLY A 31 -6.37 -2.45 9.19
C GLY A 31 -7.60 -3.23 8.71
N CYS A 32 -7.46 -3.84 7.53
CA CYS A 32 -8.57 -4.54 6.89
C CYS A 32 -9.04 -5.78 7.64
N LYS A 33 -8.15 -6.44 8.38
CA LYS A 33 -8.46 -7.63 9.21
C LYS A 33 -8.76 -7.30 10.67
N SER A 34 -8.95 -6.01 11.01
CA SER A 34 -9.31 -5.61 12.38
C SER A 34 -10.74 -6.03 12.74
N PRO A 35 -11.06 -6.22 14.04
CA PRO A 35 -12.40 -6.57 14.49
C PRO A 35 -13.48 -5.65 13.95
N ALA A 36 -13.26 -4.34 13.94
CA ALA A 36 -14.18 -3.36 13.39
C ALA A 36 -14.49 -3.59 11.90
N ARG A 37 -13.48 -3.92 11.09
CA ARG A 37 -13.67 -4.20 9.66
C ARG A 37 -14.30 -5.58 9.40
N ILE A 38 -14.02 -6.55 10.23
CA ILE A 38 -14.67 -7.87 10.18
C ILE A 38 -16.17 -7.73 10.47
N THR A 39 -16.55 -6.83 11.37
CA THR A 39 -17.96 -6.57 11.74
C THR A 39 -18.71 -5.82 10.63
N VAL A 40 -18.14 -4.75 10.09
CA VAL A 40 -18.76 -3.96 9.00
C VAL A 40 -18.94 -4.77 7.72
N GLY A 41 -18.09 -5.78 7.51
CA GLY A 41 -18.14 -6.69 6.37
C GLY A 41 -17.40 -6.16 5.14
N CYS A 42 -16.49 -6.98 4.67
CA CYS A 42 -15.89 -6.90 3.35
C CYS A 42 -16.14 -8.25 2.68
N PRO A 43 -16.58 -8.31 1.41
CA PRO A 43 -16.89 -9.58 0.75
C PRO A 43 -15.75 -10.59 0.81
N PHE A 44 -14.50 -10.11 0.77
CA PHE A 44 -13.31 -10.94 0.86
C PHE A 44 -13.08 -11.46 2.29
N ILE A 45 -13.18 -10.58 3.30
CA ILE A 45 -13.02 -10.98 4.71
C ILE A 45 -14.12 -11.97 5.12
N THR A 46 -15.35 -11.75 4.69
CA THR A 46 -16.46 -12.66 5.00
C THR A 46 -16.23 -14.03 4.37
N CYS A 47 -15.77 -14.09 3.14
CA CYS A 47 -15.52 -15.36 2.47
C CYS A 47 -14.24 -16.03 3.02
N ALA A 48 -13.11 -15.39 2.87
CA ALA A 48 -11.81 -15.97 3.18
C ALA A 48 -11.56 -16.10 4.69
N GLY A 49 -11.85 -15.04 5.44
CA GLY A 49 -11.59 -15.03 6.87
C GLY A 49 -12.56 -15.82 7.73
N LYS A 50 -13.87 -15.81 7.40
CA LYS A 50 -14.91 -16.46 8.21
C LYS A 50 -15.26 -17.87 7.76
N ARG A 51 -15.16 -18.16 6.45
CA ARG A 51 -15.63 -19.41 5.87
C ARG A 51 -14.52 -20.38 5.49
N LYS A 52 -13.38 -19.86 5.01
CA LYS A 52 -12.27 -20.65 4.47
C LYS A 52 -11.00 -20.63 5.33
N GLU A 53 -10.97 -19.76 6.33
CA GLU A 53 -9.82 -19.60 7.27
C GLU A 53 -8.47 -19.33 6.59
N ILE A 54 -8.49 -18.64 5.44
CA ILE A 54 -7.29 -18.27 4.68
C ILE A 54 -6.93 -16.79 4.90
N GLU A 55 -5.67 -16.48 4.76
CA GLU A 55 -5.11 -15.13 4.96
C GLU A 55 -5.14 -14.28 3.70
N PHE A 56 -5.19 -14.91 2.52
CA PHE A 56 -5.12 -14.26 1.23
C PHE A 56 -5.98 -15.02 0.20
N CYS A 57 -6.69 -14.33 -0.67
CA CYS A 57 -7.57 -14.96 -1.65
C CYS A 57 -6.85 -15.89 -2.65
N GLY A 58 -5.58 -15.62 -2.97
CA GLY A 58 -4.77 -16.50 -3.82
C GLY A 58 -4.48 -17.88 -3.21
N GLU A 59 -4.56 -18.03 -1.87
CA GLU A 59 -4.42 -19.33 -1.19
C GLU A 59 -5.68 -20.21 -1.31
N CYS A 60 -6.78 -19.66 -1.84
CA CYS A 60 -8.04 -20.39 -1.96
C CYS A 60 -7.98 -21.36 -3.15
N GLU A 61 -8.34 -22.61 -2.93
CA GLU A 61 -8.45 -23.63 -3.99
C GLU A 61 -9.36 -23.20 -5.15
N GLU A 62 -10.39 -22.38 -4.84
CA GLU A 62 -11.32 -21.84 -5.84
C GLU A 62 -10.84 -20.50 -6.44
N SER A 63 -9.64 -20.01 -6.15
CA SER A 63 -9.16 -18.68 -6.58
C SER A 63 -9.28 -18.49 -8.10
N ASN A 64 -8.95 -19.51 -8.89
CA ASN A 64 -8.98 -19.47 -10.35
C ASN A 64 -10.39 -19.39 -10.94
N THR A 65 -11.41 -19.90 -10.23
CA THR A 65 -12.82 -19.93 -10.67
C THR A 65 -13.68 -18.89 -9.95
N CYS A 66 -13.15 -18.19 -8.96
CA CYS A 66 -13.88 -17.25 -8.14
C CYS A 66 -14.18 -15.95 -8.88
N GLU A 67 -15.43 -15.78 -9.33
CA GLU A 67 -15.89 -14.58 -10.04
C GLU A 67 -15.69 -13.27 -9.23
N LYS A 68 -15.80 -13.32 -7.90
CA LYS A 68 -15.57 -12.17 -7.05
C LYS A 68 -14.10 -11.74 -7.08
N TRP A 69 -13.19 -12.72 -7.02
CA TRP A 69 -11.76 -12.48 -7.09
C TRP A 69 -11.34 -11.95 -8.47
N LYS A 70 -11.84 -12.58 -9.53
CA LYS A 70 -11.62 -12.15 -10.90
C LYS A 70 -12.09 -10.71 -11.15
N LYS A 71 -13.33 -10.37 -10.75
CA LYS A 71 -13.87 -9.00 -10.88
C LYS A 71 -13.03 -7.96 -10.11
N HIS A 72 -12.54 -8.32 -8.91
CA HIS A 72 -11.66 -7.43 -8.14
C HIS A 72 -10.35 -7.14 -8.86
N ARG A 73 -9.69 -8.16 -9.38
CA ARG A 73 -8.44 -8.04 -10.13
C ARG A 73 -8.66 -7.21 -11.41
N GLU A 74 -9.73 -7.50 -12.14
CA GLU A 74 -10.06 -6.78 -13.37
C GLU A 74 -10.33 -5.29 -13.10
N ALA A 75 -11.13 -4.97 -12.09
CA ALA A 75 -11.37 -3.59 -11.68
C ALA A 75 -10.07 -2.88 -11.26
N GLY A 76 -9.17 -3.58 -10.58
CA GLY A 76 -7.87 -3.06 -10.16
C GLY A 76 -6.93 -2.67 -11.29
N LYS A 77 -7.13 -3.17 -12.51
CA LYS A 77 -6.30 -2.80 -13.69
C LYS A 77 -6.54 -1.38 -14.14
N SER A 78 -7.73 -0.83 -13.99
CA SER A 78 -8.12 0.47 -14.53
C SER A 78 -8.50 1.51 -13.48
N HIS A 79 -8.95 1.09 -12.30
CA HIS A 79 -9.47 1.97 -11.27
C HIS A 79 -8.78 1.74 -9.94
N ASP A 80 -8.54 2.85 -9.24
CA ASP A 80 -8.18 2.85 -7.82
C ASP A 80 -9.41 3.22 -6.98
N SER A 81 -9.44 2.76 -5.74
CA SER A 81 -10.43 3.23 -4.77
C SER A 81 -9.80 4.29 -3.84
N PHE A 82 -10.00 4.19 -2.54
CA PHE A 82 -9.23 4.95 -1.56
C PHE A 82 -7.79 4.43 -1.38
N LYS A 83 -7.45 3.32 -2.02
CA LYS A 83 -6.12 2.70 -2.13
C LYS A 83 -5.70 2.60 -3.58
N CYS A 84 -4.40 2.55 -3.80
CA CYS A 84 -3.79 2.25 -5.08
C CYS A 84 -3.90 0.76 -5.40
N TYR A 85 -4.27 0.45 -6.63
CA TYR A 85 -4.33 -0.91 -7.18
C TYR A 85 -3.34 -1.10 -8.34
N GLN A 86 -2.53 -0.09 -8.67
CA GLN A 86 -1.62 -0.16 -9.83
C GLN A 86 -0.64 -1.33 -9.78
N THR A 87 -0.24 -1.76 -8.59
CA THR A 87 0.65 -2.93 -8.37
C THR A 87 -0.08 -4.19 -7.93
N LEU A 88 -1.42 -4.22 -7.97
CA LEU A 88 -2.19 -5.33 -7.41
C LEU A 88 -1.82 -6.69 -8.02
N GLU A 89 -1.70 -6.77 -9.34
CA GLU A 89 -1.35 -8.02 -10.03
C GLU A 89 0.09 -8.45 -9.74
N GLU A 90 1.00 -7.49 -9.66
CA GLU A 90 2.40 -7.73 -9.29
C GLU A 90 2.52 -8.23 -7.85
N ASP A 91 1.78 -7.60 -6.93
CA ASP A 91 1.73 -8.00 -5.52
C ASP A 91 1.15 -9.41 -5.36
N ILE A 92 0.06 -9.73 -6.08
CA ILE A 92 -0.54 -11.08 -6.10
C ILE A 92 0.47 -12.10 -6.61
N SER A 93 1.07 -11.85 -7.76
CA SER A 93 2.07 -12.74 -8.37
C SER A 93 3.29 -12.92 -7.46
N PHE A 94 3.70 -11.86 -6.77
CA PHE A 94 4.79 -11.93 -5.80
C PHE A 94 4.43 -12.84 -4.61
N ILE A 95 3.22 -12.68 -4.05
CA ILE A 95 2.75 -13.51 -2.92
C ILE A 95 2.65 -14.98 -3.34
N GLU A 96 2.12 -15.27 -4.54
CA GLU A 96 2.02 -16.62 -5.07
C GLU A 96 3.39 -17.29 -5.25
N LYS A 97 4.39 -16.54 -5.70
CA LYS A 97 5.74 -17.06 -5.98
C LYS A 97 6.63 -17.15 -4.73
N HIS A 98 6.55 -16.17 -3.84
CA HIS A 98 7.49 -16.01 -2.71
C HIS A 98 6.84 -16.16 -1.33
N GLY A 99 5.51 -16.25 -1.29
CA GLY A 99 4.73 -16.33 -0.06
C GLY A 99 4.45 -14.98 0.59
N ILE A 100 3.39 -14.98 1.40
CA ILE A 100 2.89 -13.77 2.08
C ILE A 100 3.89 -13.23 3.13
N ALA A 101 4.72 -14.08 3.71
CA ALA A 101 5.72 -13.67 4.69
C ALA A 101 6.80 -12.77 4.07
N GLU A 102 7.30 -13.14 2.89
CA GLU A 102 8.30 -12.33 2.20
C GLU A 102 7.68 -11.03 1.67
N PHE A 103 6.44 -11.09 1.17
CA PHE A 103 5.70 -9.87 0.82
C PHE A 103 5.58 -8.92 2.01
N GLU A 104 5.22 -9.43 3.19
CA GLU A 104 5.12 -8.61 4.40
C GLU A 104 6.46 -7.96 4.78
N ASN A 105 7.58 -8.67 4.62
CA ASN A 105 8.92 -8.13 4.87
C ASN A 105 9.23 -6.93 3.96
N ILE A 106 8.87 -7.02 2.68
CA ILE A 106 9.02 -5.89 1.75
C ILE A 106 8.12 -4.74 2.16
N GLN A 107 6.86 -5.01 2.52
CA GLN A 107 5.94 -3.96 2.96
C GLN A 107 6.40 -3.26 4.26
N LYS A 108 7.05 -3.96 5.18
CA LYS A 108 7.69 -3.36 6.37
C LYS A 108 8.83 -2.40 5.99
N LYS A 109 9.67 -2.78 5.02
CA LYS A 109 10.72 -1.90 4.50
C LYS A 109 10.14 -0.63 3.88
N ARG A 110 9.08 -0.77 3.07
CA ARG A 110 8.36 0.36 2.47
C ARG A 110 7.70 1.26 3.53
N GLU A 111 7.09 0.67 4.55
CA GLU A 111 6.49 1.40 5.67
C GLU A 111 7.53 2.23 6.44
N HIS A 112 8.72 1.69 6.68
CA HIS A 112 9.79 2.43 7.34
C HIS A 112 10.16 3.68 6.55
N LEU A 113 10.36 3.56 5.24
CA LEU A 113 10.66 4.69 4.37
C LEU A 113 9.48 5.68 4.25
N LEU A 114 8.24 5.18 4.25
CA LEU A 114 7.05 6.04 4.32
C LEU A 114 7.00 6.86 5.59
N ARG A 115 7.31 6.27 6.75
CA ARG A 115 7.37 6.99 8.02
C ARG A 115 8.41 8.10 8.00
N GLU A 116 9.54 7.87 7.38
CA GLU A 116 10.59 8.88 7.17
C GLU A 116 10.09 10.03 6.28
N MET A 117 9.42 9.72 5.16
CA MET A 117 8.78 10.73 4.30
C MET A 117 7.75 11.57 5.07
N LEU A 118 6.90 10.90 5.87
CA LEU A 118 5.86 11.58 6.65
C LEU A 118 6.43 12.45 7.78
N HIS A 119 7.54 12.06 8.38
CA HIS A 119 8.21 12.81 9.45
C HIS A 119 8.96 14.02 8.91
N ASP A 120 9.79 13.82 7.86
CA ASP A 120 10.77 14.81 7.43
C ASP A 120 10.25 15.75 6.33
N PHE A 121 9.20 15.37 5.60
CA PHE A 121 8.76 16.06 4.37
C PHE A 121 7.26 16.37 4.30
N ASN A 122 6.44 15.93 5.26
CA ASN A 122 5.00 16.15 5.18
C ASN A 122 4.58 17.53 5.71
N GLU A 123 4.19 18.42 4.82
CA GLU A 123 3.66 19.75 5.13
C GLU A 123 2.17 19.75 5.51
N GLY A 124 1.58 18.56 5.75
CA GLY A 124 0.19 18.35 6.14
C GLY A 124 -0.75 17.88 5.02
N ARG A 125 -0.34 17.95 3.75
CA ARG A 125 -1.17 17.55 2.58
C ARG A 125 -0.59 16.40 1.78
N SER A 126 0.68 16.09 1.94
CA SER A 126 1.41 15.10 1.12
C SER A 126 1.25 13.64 1.59
N LYS A 127 0.54 13.37 2.68
CA LYS A 127 0.38 12.00 3.23
C LYS A 127 -0.08 10.98 2.18
N SER A 128 -1.17 11.26 1.48
CA SER A 128 -1.72 10.33 0.48
C SER A 128 -0.76 10.13 -0.69
N TYR A 129 -0.06 11.16 -1.08
CA TYR A 129 0.96 11.13 -2.13
C TYR A 129 2.14 10.24 -1.73
N TYR A 130 2.67 10.39 -0.51
CA TYR A 130 3.76 9.55 -0.02
C TYR A 130 3.34 8.09 0.17
N CYS A 131 2.10 7.84 0.57
CA CYS A 131 1.55 6.48 0.61
C CYS A 131 1.51 5.83 -0.79
N LEU A 132 1.13 6.60 -1.83
CA LEU A 132 1.18 6.14 -3.22
C LEU A 132 2.61 5.86 -3.67
N ALA A 133 3.54 6.79 -3.44
CA ALA A 133 4.95 6.59 -3.77
C ALA A 133 5.52 5.34 -3.10
N ALA A 134 5.23 5.14 -1.80
CA ALA A 134 5.66 3.95 -1.07
C ALA A 134 5.03 2.65 -1.59
N THR A 135 3.84 2.72 -2.19
CA THR A 135 3.19 1.55 -2.82
C THR A 135 3.84 1.20 -4.15
N LEU A 136 4.13 2.20 -4.97
CA LEU A 136 4.51 2.03 -6.37
C LEU A 136 6.03 1.86 -6.59
N LEU A 137 6.84 2.50 -5.74
CA LEU A 137 8.28 2.52 -5.94
C LEU A 137 8.98 1.45 -5.07
N GLU A 138 10.10 0.96 -5.58
CA GLU A 138 10.88 -0.03 -4.86
C GLU A 138 11.61 0.57 -3.64
N PRO A 139 11.86 -0.23 -2.57
CA PRO A 139 12.55 0.27 -1.39
C PRO A 139 13.91 0.93 -1.67
N GLY A 140 14.65 0.44 -2.68
CA GLY A 140 15.91 1.05 -3.12
C GLY A 140 15.73 2.44 -3.70
N GLU A 141 14.72 2.60 -4.57
CA GLU A 141 14.38 3.89 -5.21
C GLU A 141 13.87 4.92 -4.18
N LEU A 142 13.04 4.48 -3.23
CA LEU A 142 12.56 5.34 -2.14
C LEU A 142 13.72 5.83 -1.26
N ARG A 143 14.68 4.95 -0.94
CA ARG A 143 15.88 5.29 -0.17
C ARG A 143 16.76 6.30 -0.90
N GLU A 144 16.99 6.08 -2.19
CA GLU A 144 17.73 7.01 -3.04
C GLU A 144 17.04 8.39 -3.09
N ALA A 145 15.71 8.40 -3.31
CA ALA A 145 14.91 9.62 -3.33
C ALA A 145 15.02 10.40 -2.02
N LEU A 146 14.91 9.73 -0.88
CA LEU A 146 15.04 10.34 0.44
C LEU A 146 16.44 10.91 0.69
N THR A 147 17.48 10.16 0.33
CA THR A 147 18.87 10.61 0.47
C THR A 147 19.13 11.88 -0.35
N ARG A 148 18.69 11.89 -1.61
CA ARG A 148 18.80 13.05 -2.48
C ARG A 148 17.99 14.24 -1.95
N ALA A 149 16.72 13.98 -1.56
CA ALA A 149 15.86 15.04 -1.05
C ALA A 149 16.45 15.69 0.23
N LYS A 150 16.97 14.90 1.17
CA LYS A 150 17.62 15.42 2.37
C LYS A 150 18.82 16.32 2.04
N LYS A 151 19.65 15.90 1.09
CA LYS A 151 20.82 16.68 0.63
C LYS A 151 20.39 17.98 -0.06
N GLU A 152 19.43 17.91 -1.00
CA GLU A 152 19.00 19.05 -1.80
C GLU A 152 18.16 20.06 -1.00
N SER A 153 17.52 19.62 0.10
CA SER A 153 16.63 20.46 0.90
C SER A 153 17.14 20.78 2.29
N ALA A 154 18.44 20.60 2.55
CA ALA A 154 19.04 20.91 3.84
C ALA A 154 18.81 22.40 4.20
N GLY A 155 18.31 22.66 5.43
CA GLY A 155 18.03 24.01 5.90
C GLY A 155 16.75 24.66 5.34
N LEU A 156 16.06 24.04 4.39
CA LEU A 156 14.82 24.60 3.84
C LEU A 156 13.62 24.37 4.77
N PRO A 157 12.59 25.24 4.71
CA PRO A 157 11.35 25.05 5.42
C PRO A 157 10.60 23.83 4.88
N ILE A 158 9.73 23.22 5.70
CA ILE A 158 9.04 21.96 5.42
C ILE A 158 8.31 21.95 4.06
N LYS A 159 7.72 23.07 3.67
CA LYS A 159 7.00 23.23 2.41
C LYS A 159 7.91 23.07 1.18
N GLU A 160 9.12 23.63 1.26
CA GLU A 160 10.12 23.49 0.20
C GLU A 160 10.74 22.09 0.20
N LYS A 161 11.02 21.50 1.38
CA LYS A 161 11.44 20.10 1.50
C LYS A 161 10.44 19.17 0.80
N SER A 162 9.14 19.36 1.05
CA SER A 162 8.07 18.57 0.41
C SER A 162 8.13 18.71 -1.11
N ARG A 163 8.28 19.91 -1.66
CA ARG A 163 8.39 20.15 -3.11
C ARG A 163 9.59 19.44 -3.74
N VAL A 164 10.74 19.48 -3.05
CA VAL A 164 11.94 18.77 -3.53
C VAL A 164 11.69 17.27 -3.61
N LEU A 165 11.14 16.66 -2.55
CA LEU A 165 10.86 15.24 -2.54
C LEU A 165 9.80 14.85 -3.60
N HIS A 166 8.73 15.63 -3.75
CA HIS A 166 7.72 15.41 -4.81
C HIS A 166 8.37 15.35 -6.18
N ARG A 167 9.18 16.35 -6.55
CA ARG A 167 9.87 16.40 -7.85
C ARG A 167 10.74 15.16 -8.10
N ILE A 168 11.46 14.69 -7.10
CA ILE A 168 12.32 13.50 -7.20
C ILE A 168 11.46 12.25 -7.40
N LEU A 169 10.42 12.05 -6.58
CA LEU A 169 9.52 10.90 -6.67
C LEU A 169 8.76 10.86 -8.00
N GLU A 170 8.28 12.01 -8.50
CA GLU A 170 7.64 12.12 -9.80
C GLU A 170 8.57 11.72 -10.94
N SER A 171 9.84 12.15 -10.90
CA SER A 171 10.84 11.76 -11.90
C SER A 171 11.09 10.24 -11.92
N ILE A 172 11.08 9.58 -10.75
CA ILE A 172 11.26 8.12 -10.66
C ILE A 172 10.01 7.41 -11.19
N ALA A 173 8.82 7.82 -10.74
CA ALA A 173 7.55 7.22 -11.14
C ALA A 173 7.31 7.34 -12.65
N ALA A 174 7.62 8.49 -13.25
CA ALA A 174 7.47 8.72 -14.68
C ALA A 174 8.31 7.75 -15.53
N ARG A 175 9.53 7.41 -15.10
CA ARG A 175 10.38 6.42 -15.78
C ARG A 175 9.79 5.00 -15.81
N LYS A 176 8.87 4.71 -14.90
CA LYS A 176 8.18 3.42 -14.76
C LYS A 176 6.74 3.45 -15.27
N ASN A 177 6.30 4.55 -15.84
CA ASN A 177 4.91 4.76 -16.24
C ASN A 177 3.89 4.65 -15.09
N TYR A 178 4.31 4.90 -13.86
CA TYR A 178 3.41 4.98 -12.72
C TYR A 178 2.84 6.38 -12.54
N SER A 179 1.58 6.44 -12.13
CA SER A 179 0.91 7.69 -11.74
C SER A 179 0.89 7.81 -10.20
N LEU A 180 1.50 8.88 -9.67
CA LEU A 180 1.39 9.22 -8.25
C LEU A 180 0.06 9.92 -7.90
N LYS A 181 -0.98 9.60 -8.67
CA LYS A 181 -2.38 9.98 -8.44
C LYS A 181 -3.25 8.73 -8.52
N LEU A 182 -4.32 8.69 -7.72
CA LEU A 182 -5.31 7.61 -7.84
C LEU A 182 -6.03 7.72 -9.18
N ARG A 183 -6.14 6.59 -9.88
CA ARG A 183 -6.92 6.46 -11.12
C ARG A 183 -8.40 6.43 -10.76
N LYS A 184 -9.17 7.29 -11.39
CA LYS A 184 -10.63 7.42 -11.21
C LYS A 184 -11.37 6.75 -12.35
#